data_04820db6d730ed54a250c6000a0c83f3
#
_entry.id   04820db6d730ed54a250c6000a0c83f3
#
_cell.length_a   1.000
_cell.length_b   1.000
_cell.length_c   1.000
_cell.angle_alpha   90.00
_cell.angle_beta   90.00
_cell.angle_gamma   90.00
#
_symmetry.space_group_name_H-M   'P 1'
#
loop_
_entity.id
_entity.type
_entity.pdbx_description
1 polymer ?
#
loop_
_entity_poly.entity_id
_entity_poly.type
_entity_poly.pdbx_seq_one_letter_code
_entity_poly.pdbx_strand_id
1 'polypeptide(L)'
;MACYQNASHIHVTTELGTNLDFNIEGRVPGFFNGCCHDGKGLSSASVEVYVAPVESDTNGTLILDGSMGYIGIVDSPVRVELRGGRIVEIEDNASGRRLKQFLARFHDPENMVVAAEFGIGLNTHSRCAGNCYIEDESTFSTFHIGMGRKLPAPRRPTTHGRRLNSSIPSGRPYKN
;
A
#
# COMPACT_ATOMS: atom_id res chain seq x y z
N MET A 1 -0.70 -6.32 14.47
CA MET A 1 -0.41 -5.02 15.14
C MET A 1 0.71 -5.15 16.17
N ALA A 2 0.67 -6.11 17.09
CA ALA A 2 1.72 -6.24 18.13
C ALA A 2 3.14 -6.42 17.56
N CYS A 3 3.30 -7.11 16.43
CA CYS A 3 4.62 -7.30 15.78
C CYS A 3 5.24 -6.01 15.24
N TYR A 4 4.43 -4.96 14.97
CA TYR A 4 4.94 -3.66 14.54
C TYR A 4 5.30 -2.73 15.70
N GLN A 5 4.85 -3.04 16.92
CA GLN A 5 5.16 -2.22 18.07
C GLN A 5 6.64 -2.37 18.42
N ASN A 6 7.36 -1.24 18.43
CA ASN A 6 8.80 -1.17 18.67
C ASN A 6 9.69 -1.78 17.55
N ALA A 7 9.13 -2.14 16.40
CA ALA A 7 9.93 -2.51 15.25
C ALA A 7 10.47 -1.26 14.56
N SER A 8 11.74 -1.28 14.18
CA SER A 8 12.37 -0.25 13.35
C SER A 8 12.54 -0.70 11.90
N HIS A 9 12.55 -2.02 11.65
CA HIS A 9 12.76 -2.61 10.34
C HIS A 9 11.84 -3.80 10.09
N ILE A 10 11.53 -4.02 8.82
CA ILE A 10 10.85 -5.21 8.31
C ILE A 10 11.76 -5.82 7.26
N HIS A 11 12.10 -7.09 7.42
CA HIS A 11 12.80 -7.87 6.42
C HIS A 11 11.85 -8.92 5.84
N VAL A 12 11.71 -8.93 4.50
CA VAL A 12 10.80 -9.84 3.79
C VAL A 12 11.59 -10.71 2.83
N THR A 13 11.38 -12.00 2.93
CA THR A 13 11.94 -12.99 1.99
C THR A 13 10.84 -13.92 1.47
N THR A 14 10.97 -14.36 0.22
CA THR A 14 10.11 -15.39 -0.37
C THR A 14 10.95 -16.46 -1.07
N GLU A 15 10.37 -17.62 -1.30
CA GLU A 15 11.02 -18.71 -2.04
C GLU A 15 11.37 -18.33 -3.48
N LEU A 16 10.61 -17.41 -4.10
CA LEU A 16 10.86 -16.92 -5.45
C LEU A 16 12.00 -15.90 -5.53
N GLY A 17 12.54 -15.47 -4.39
CA GLY A 17 13.73 -14.61 -4.33
C GLY A 17 13.46 -13.16 -3.96
N THR A 18 12.27 -12.80 -3.47
CA THR A 18 12.11 -11.51 -2.78
C THR A 18 13.06 -11.46 -1.58
N ASN A 19 13.76 -10.34 -1.46
CA ASN A 19 14.68 -10.05 -0.35
C ASN A 19 14.72 -8.53 -0.18
N LEU A 20 13.83 -8.02 0.67
CA LEU A 20 13.60 -6.59 0.87
C LEU A 20 13.73 -6.19 2.32
N ASP A 21 14.35 -5.05 2.54
CA ASP A 21 14.40 -4.36 3.82
C ASP A 21 13.64 -3.05 3.77
N PHE A 22 12.79 -2.82 4.77
CA PHE A 22 12.04 -1.59 4.97
C PHE A 22 12.40 -0.99 6.33
N ASN A 23 12.83 0.26 6.33
CA ASN A 23 12.91 1.03 7.57
C ASN A 23 11.51 1.58 7.91
N ILE A 24 11.03 1.29 9.11
CA ILE A 24 9.73 1.75 9.62
C ILE A 24 9.88 2.51 10.94
N GLU A 25 11.08 2.96 11.28
CA GLU A 25 11.34 3.68 12.52
C GLU A 25 10.44 4.91 12.66
N GLY A 26 9.79 5.03 13.81
CA GLY A 26 8.87 6.14 14.09
C GLY A 26 7.55 6.10 13.29
N ARG A 27 7.29 5.04 12.52
CA ARG A 27 6.06 4.88 11.75
C ARG A 27 4.96 4.24 12.59
N VAL A 28 3.73 4.69 12.34
CA VAL A 28 2.55 4.16 13.02
C VAL A 28 1.82 3.21 12.07
N PRO A 29 1.74 1.92 12.39
CA PRO A 29 1.01 0.98 11.57
C PRO A 29 -0.50 1.22 11.64
N GLY A 30 -1.19 0.94 10.54
CA GLY A 30 -2.63 0.94 10.43
C GLY A 30 -3.18 -0.47 10.20
N PHE A 31 -4.49 -0.58 10.22
CA PHE A 31 -5.18 -1.81 9.82
C PHE A 31 -6.58 -1.51 9.30
N PHE A 32 -7.05 -2.37 8.41
CA PHE A 32 -8.46 -2.51 8.05
C PHE A 32 -8.97 -3.87 8.56
N ASN A 33 -10.21 -3.89 9.00
CA ASN A 33 -10.84 -5.09 9.59
C ASN A 33 -12.10 -5.55 8.84
N GLY A 34 -12.35 -4.98 7.66
CA GLY A 34 -13.55 -5.27 6.87
C GLY A 34 -14.85 -4.68 7.42
N CYS A 35 -14.81 -3.92 8.51
CA CYS A 35 -16.00 -3.33 9.11
C CYS A 35 -16.31 -1.97 8.47
N CYS A 36 -17.42 -1.92 7.72
CA CYS A 36 -17.86 -0.70 7.03
C CYS A 36 -19.03 0.01 7.72
N HIS A 37 -19.66 -0.62 8.71
CA HIS A 37 -20.91 -0.13 9.34
C HIS A 37 -20.73 1.13 10.19
N ASP A 38 -19.49 1.43 10.61
CA ASP A 38 -19.15 2.64 11.38
C ASP A 38 -18.71 3.81 10.50
N GLY A 39 -18.77 3.64 9.17
CA GLY A 39 -18.34 4.63 8.18
C GLY A 39 -16.82 4.84 8.08
N LYS A 40 -16.01 4.01 8.73
CA LYS A 40 -14.55 4.11 8.71
C LYS A 40 -13.89 3.17 7.72
N GLY A 41 -14.54 2.04 7.42
CA GLY A 41 -14.07 1.07 6.44
C GLY A 41 -14.50 1.42 5.03
N LEU A 42 -13.63 1.17 4.04
CA LEU A 42 -13.91 1.40 2.63
C LEU A 42 -14.53 0.20 1.93
N SER A 43 -14.23 -1.01 2.42
CA SER A 43 -14.65 -2.26 1.81
C SER A 43 -14.67 -3.39 2.85
N SER A 44 -15.65 -4.29 2.75
CA SER A 44 -15.68 -5.52 3.55
C SER A 44 -14.59 -6.52 3.12
N ALA A 45 -14.02 -6.38 1.94
CA ALA A 45 -12.88 -7.17 1.50
C ALA A 45 -11.58 -6.73 2.16
N SER A 46 -11.46 -5.45 2.54
CA SER A 46 -10.23 -4.87 3.10
C SER A 46 -9.98 -5.38 4.52
N VAL A 47 -9.15 -6.40 4.64
CA VAL A 47 -8.69 -6.96 5.92
C VAL A 47 -7.18 -7.13 5.84
N GLU A 48 -6.45 -6.18 6.42
CA GLU A 48 -4.99 -6.11 6.32
C GLU A 48 -4.37 -5.33 7.46
N VAL A 49 -3.08 -5.45 7.62
CA VAL A 49 -2.24 -4.55 8.43
C VAL A 49 -1.20 -3.92 7.52
N TYR A 50 -0.97 -2.63 7.68
CA TYR A 50 -0.05 -1.89 6.83
C TYR A 50 0.77 -0.88 7.62
N VAL A 51 1.88 -0.47 7.03
CA VAL A 51 2.74 0.60 7.54
C VAL A 51 3.40 1.32 6.36
N ALA A 52 3.52 2.65 6.46
CA ALA A 52 4.29 3.41 5.50
C ALA A 52 5.78 3.36 5.88
N PRO A 53 6.68 2.82 5.04
CA PRO A 53 8.11 2.85 5.32
C PRO A 53 8.68 4.27 5.26
N VAL A 54 9.92 4.43 5.71
CA VAL A 54 10.71 5.64 5.46
C VAL A 54 10.98 5.71 3.96
N GLU A 55 10.55 6.77 3.29
CA GLU A 55 10.44 6.88 1.83
C GLU A 55 11.78 6.72 1.09
N SER A 56 12.89 6.96 1.79
CA SER A 56 14.24 6.87 1.23
C SER A 56 15.02 5.62 1.66
N ASP A 57 14.35 4.67 2.33
CA ASP A 57 15.07 3.57 2.98
C ASP A 57 14.34 2.22 2.86
N THR A 58 13.96 1.89 1.63
CA THR A 58 13.56 0.55 1.20
C THR A 58 14.58 0.06 0.20
N ASN A 59 15.18 -1.11 0.45
CA ASN A 59 16.28 -1.63 -0.36
C ASN A 59 16.14 -3.13 -0.60
N GLY A 60 16.55 -3.57 -1.79
CA GLY A 60 16.63 -4.98 -2.15
C GLY A 60 15.82 -5.37 -3.38
N THR A 61 15.56 -6.66 -3.51
CA THR A 61 14.86 -7.28 -4.64
C THR A 61 13.43 -7.63 -4.26
N LEU A 62 12.48 -7.24 -5.10
CA LEU A 62 11.08 -7.67 -5.06
C LEU A 62 10.82 -8.59 -6.26
N ILE A 63 10.22 -9.74 -6.01
CA ILE A 63 9.63 -10.58 -7.06
C ILE A 63 8.11 -10.39 -7.01
N LEU A 64 7.55 -9.77 -8.05
CA LEU A 64 6.11 -9.64 -8.24
C LEU A 64 5.57 -10.91 -8.89
N ASP A 65 4.73 -11.64 -8.21
CA ASP A 65 4.21 -12.95 -8.63
C ASP A 65 2.68 -13.07 -8.53
N GLY A 66 2.01 -12.07 -7.97
CA GLY A 66 0.57 -12.02 -7.79
C GLY A 66 -0.13 -11.10 -8.79
N SER A 67 -0.52 -9.92 -8.35
CA SER A 67 -1.16 -8.89 -9.16
C SER A 67 -0.44 -7.55 -9.07
N MET A 68 -0.69 -6.70 -10.05
CA MET A 68 -0.18 -5.34 -10.12
C MET A 68 -1.37 -4.36 -10.16
N GLY A 69 -1.98 -4.11 -9.02
CA GLY A 69 -3.02 -3.11 -8.81
C GLY A 69 -4.00 -2.94 -9.97
N TYR A 70 -3.91 -1.82 -10.69
CA TYR A 70 -4.77 -1.51 -11.84
C TYR A 70 -4.34 -2.16 -13.16
N ILE A 71 -3.30 -2.98 -13.15
CA ILE A 71 -2.74 -3.64 -14.35
C ILE A 71 -3.29 -5.05 -14.50
N GLY A 72 -3.54 -5.74 -13.38
CA GLY A 72 -4.06 -7.10 -13.34
C GLY A 72 -3.00 -8.14 -12.93
N ILE A 73 -3.32 -9.41 -13.18
CA ILE A 73 -2.47 -10.56 -12.83
C ILE A 73 -1.11 -10.49 -13.56
N VAL A 74 -0.10 -10.96 -12.88
CA VAL A 74 1.26 -11.17 -13.41
C VAL A 74 1.30 -12.51 -14.13
N ASP A 75 1.55 -12.47 -15.45
CA ASP A 75 1.62 -13.70 -16.27
C ASP A 75 2.91 -14.51 -15.99
N SER A 76 3.97 -13.80 -15.63
CA SER A 76 5.25 -14.38 -15.21
C SER A 76 5.87 -13.48 -14.15
N PRO A 77 6.52 -14.03 -13.11
CA PRO A 77 7.16 -13.24 -12.08
C PRO A 77 8.06 -12.16 -12.65
N VAL A 78 8.04 -10.98 -12.01
CA VAL A 78 8.81 -9.81 -12.43
C VAL A 78 9.79 -9.43 -11.34
N ARG A 79 11.08 -9.44 -11.66
CA ARG A 79 12.09 -8.91 -10.75
C ARG A 79 12.12 -7.39 -10.79
N VAL A 80 12.06 -6.79 -9.61
CA VAL A 80 12.12 -5.34 -9.42
C VAL A 80 13.19 -5.03 -8.37
N GLU A 81 14.13 -4.14 -8.69
CA GLU A 81 15.14 -3.66 -7.75
C GLU A 81 14.72 -2.34 -7.13
N LEU A 82 14.81 -2.27 -5.80
CA LEU A 82 14.60 -1.04 -5.03
C LEU A 82 15.91 -0.59 -4.39
N ARG A 83 16.18 0.71 -4.47
CA ARG A 83 17.30 1.36 -3.77
C ARG A 83 16.87 2.73 -3.28
N GLY A 84 17.16 3.03 -2.02
CA GLY A 84 16.79 4.30 -1.44
C GLY A 84 15.27 4.58 -1.53
N GLY A 85 14.44 3.56 -1.32
CA GLY A 85 12.99 3.65 -1.37
C GLY A 85 12.38 3.74 -2.77
N ARG A 86 13.17 3.58 -3.84
CA ARG A 86 12.71 3.78 -5.22
C ARG A 86 12.99 2.56 -6.10
N ILE A 87 12.09 2.29 -7.04
CA ILE A 87 12.37 1.35 -8.12
C ILE A 87 13.48 1.93 -8.99
N VAL A 88 14.57 1.17 -9.14
CA VAL A 88 15.72 1.53 -10.02
C VAL A 88 15.81 0.63 -11.24
N GLU A 89 15.24 -0.58 -11.16
CA GLU A 89 15.23 -1.53 -12.26
C GLU A 89 13.95 -2.37 -12.24
N ILE A 90 13.40 -2.65 -13.40
CA ILE A 90 12.29 -3.58 -13.63
C ILE A 90 12.72 -4.52 -14.73
N GLU A 91 12.61 -5.83 -14.48
CA GLU A 91 12.90 -6.86 -15.47
C GLU A 91 12.15 -6.64 -16.79
N ASP A 92 12.78 -6.91 -17.91
CA ASP A 92 12.19 -6.73 -19.23
C ASP A 92 11.51 -8.01 -19.75
N ASN A 93 10.46 -8.45 -19.04
CA ASN A 93 9.52 -9.47 -19.53
C ASN A 93 8.16 -8.83 -19.86
N ALA A 94 7.18 -9.63 -20.29
CA ALA A 94 5.87 -9.11 -20.70
C ALA A 94 5.17 -8.33 -19.58
N SER A 95 5.15 -8.88 -18.37
CA SER A 95 4.54 -8.24 -17.20
C SER A 95 5.34 -7.00 -16.74
N GLY A 96 6.67 -7.06 -16.78
CA GLY A 96 7.54 -5.93 -16.46
C GLY A 96 7.37 -4.74 -17.41
N ARG A 97 7.20 -5.02 -18.71
CA ARG A 97 6.88 -3.98 -19.71
C ARG A 97 5.51 -3.33 -19.44
N ARG A 98 4.50 -4.11 -19.03
CA ARG A 98 3.19 -3.56 -18.62
C ARG A 98 3.34 -2.61 -17.43
N LEU A 99 4.13 -3.00 -16.41
CA LEU A 99 4.42 -2.16 -15.26
C LEU A 99 5.13 -0.86 -15.66
N LYS A 100 6.19 -0.93 -16.46
CA LYS A 100 6.92 0.25 -16.98
C LYS A 100 5.98 1.20 -17.73
N GLN A 101 5.14 0.66 -18.62
CA GLN A 101 4.16 1.45 -19.38
C GLN A 101 3.10 2.10 -18.48
N PHE A 102 2.66 1.42 -17.44
CA PHE A 102 1.70 1.96 -16.49
C PHE A 102 2.31 3.13 -15.70
N LEU A 103 3.49 2.95 -15.14
CA LEU A 103 4.20 3.99 -14.38
C LEU A 103 4.48 5.24 -15.21
N ALA A 104 4.80 5.07 -16.51
CA ALA A 104 5.07 6.18 -17.42
C ALA A 104 3.83 7.04 -17.78
N ARG A 105 2.61 6.59 -17.46
CA ARG A 105 1.38 7.35 -17.75
C ARG A 105 1.11 8.50 -16.78
N PHE A 106 1.75 8.49 -15.62
CA PHE A 106 1.51 9.48 -14.59
C PHE A 106 2.24 10.78 -14.88
N HIS A 107 1.63 11.89 -14.49
CA HIS A 107 2.21 13.23 -14.67
C HIS A 107 3.53 13.39 -13.88
N ASP A 108 3.67 12.66 -12.78
CA ASP A 108 4.86 12.66 -11.93
C ASP A 108 5.39 11.23 -11.78
N PRO A 109 6.04 10.69 -12.82
CA PRO A 109 6.53 9.31 -12.80
C PRO A 109 7.61 9.09 -11.74
N GLU A 110 8.34 10.13 -11.35
CA GLU A 110 9.36 10.04 -10.31
C GLU A 110 8.78 9.70 -8.93
N ASN A 111 7.60 10.18 -8.60
CA ASN A 111 6.95 9.84 -7.35
C ASN A 111 6.23 8.48 -7.43
N MET A 112 5.89 8.00 -8.62
CA MET A 112 5.23 6.70 -8.80
C MET A 112 6.14 5.49 -8.56
N VAL A 113 7.44 5.69 -8.51
CA VAL A 113 8.42 4.62 -8.25
C VAL A 113 8.86 4.55 -6.78
N VAL A 114 8.20 5.30 -5.90
CA VAL A 114 8.52 5.31 -4.46
C VAL A 114 7.72 4.26 -3.72
N ALA A 115 8.40 3.40 -2.92
CA ALA A 115 7.73 2.48 -2.01
C ALA A 115 7.14 3.25 -0.82
N ALA A 116 5.82 3.42 -0.83
CA ALA A 116 5.09 4.28 0.11
C ALA A 116 4.30 3.51 1.17
N GLU A 117 4.05 2.22 0.94
CA GLU A 117 3.34 1.34 1.84
C GLU A 117 3.87 -0.09 1.77
N PHE A 118 3.91 -0.76 2.92
CA PHE A 118 4.06 -2.19 3.05
C PHE A 118 2.84 -2.72 3.79
N GLY A 119 2.11 -3.66 3.20
CA GLY A 119 0.92 -4.26 3.79
C GLY A 119 0.95 -5.79 3.73
N ILE A 120 0.21 -6.39 4.65
CA ILE A 120 0.03 -7.86 4.74
C ILE A 120 -1.46 -8.16 4.71
N GLY A 121 -1.88 -8.95 3.72
CA GLY A 121 -3.24 -9.42 3.57
C GLY A 121 -3.62 -10.48 4.62
N LEU A 122 -4.79 -10.32 5.22
CA LEU A 122 -5.27 -11.16 6.32
C LEU A 122 -6.66 -11.76 6.06
N ASN A 123 -7.27 -11.50 4.89
CA ASN A 123 -8.59 -12.00 4.54
C ASN A 123 -8.51 -13.41 3.94
N THR A 124 -8.90 -14.43 4.70
CA THR A 124 -8.92 -15.83 4.27
C THR A 124 -9.97 -16.14 3.18
N HIS A 125 -10.88 -15.21 2.88
CA HIS A 125 -11.90 -15.34 1.85
C HIS A 125 -11.58 -14.57 0.57
N SER A 126 -10.60 -13.67 0.61
CA SER A 126 -10.12 -12.93 -0.56
C SER A 126 -9.25 -13.80 -1.46
N ARG A 127 -9.20 -13.43 -2.73
CA ARG A 127 -8.39 -14.09 -3.76
C ARG A 127 -7.66 -13.05 -4.59
N CYS A 128 -6.39 -13.28 -4.85
CA CYS A 128 -5.62 -12.46 -5.76
C CYS A 128 -5.98 -12.82 -7.21
N ALA A 129 -6.98 -12.12 -7.76
CA ALA A 129 -7.55 -12.37 -9.09
C ALA A 129 -7.19 -11.28 -10.11
N GLY A 130 -6.58 -10.18 -9.69
CA GLY A 130 -6.13 -9.09 -10.55
C GLY A 130 -7.24 -8.18 -11.09
N ASN A 131 -8.44 -8.28 -10.57
CA ASN A 131 -9.60 -7.49 -11.01
C ASN A 131 -10.10 -6.49 -9.97
N CYS A 132 -9.62 -6.58 -8.74
CA CYS A 132 -9.94 -5.68 -7.64
C CYS A 132 -8.72 -5.57 -6.71
N TYR A 133 -7.96 -4.48 -6.79
CA TYR A 133 -6.74 -4.33 -5.99
C TYR A 133 -7.01 -4.40 -4.48
N ILE A 134 -8.14 -3.90 -3.99
CA ILE A 134 -8.52 -3.97 -2.56
C ILE A 134 -8.69 -5.42 -2.09
N GLU A 135 -9.20 -6.30 -2.94
CA GLU A 135 -9.31 -7.72 -2.64
C GLU A 135 -7.95 -8.42 -2.76
N ASP A 136 -7.21 -8.11 -3.82
CA ASP A 136 -5.90 -8.71 -4.08
C ASP A 136 -4.92 -8.45 -2.94
N GLU A 137 -4.80 -7.19 -2.48
CA GLU A 137 -3.90 -6.78 -1.39
C GLU A 137 -4.30 -7.35 -0.03
N SER A 138 -5.59 -7.67 0.14
CA SER A 138 -6.11 -8.24 1.39
C SER A 138 -6.01 -9.76 1.46
N THR A 139 -5.60 -10.43 0.40
CA THR A 139 -5.52 -11.90 0.34
C THR A 139 -4.62 -12.47 1.43
N PHE A 140 -5.12 -13.45 2.18
CA PHE A 140 -4.38 -14.05 3.29
C PHE A 140 -3.03 -14.64 2.83
N SER A 141 -2.00 -14.46 3.66
CA SER A 141 -0.62 -14.90 3.40
C SER A 141 0.07 -14.22 2.20
N THR A 142 -0.44 -13.09 1.75
CA THR A 142 0.27 -12.24 0.80
C THR A 142 0.80 -10.98 1.47
N PHE A 143 1.76 -10.34 0.85
CA PHE A 143 2.12 -8.95 1.13
C PHE A 143 2.00 -8.12 -0.13
N HIS A 144 1.85 -6.83 0.04
CA HIS A 144 1.83 -5.89 -1.07
C HIS A 144 2.69 -4.66 -0.76
N ILE A 145 3.08 -3.97 -1.82
CA ILE A 145 3.81 -2.70 -1.75
C ILE A 145 3.00 -1.66 -2.50
N GLY A 146 2.50 -0.66 -1.78
CA GLY A 146 1.90 0.51 -2.39
C GLY A 146 2.99 1.41 -2.96
N MET A 147 2.92 1.66 -4.27
CA MET A 147 3.84 2.57 -4.96
C MET A 147 3.21 3.93 -5.14
N GLY A 148 3.97 4.99 -4.92
CA GLY A 148 3.50 6.34 -5.16
C GLY A 148 3.85 7.32 -4.05
N ARG A 149 3.20 8.50 -4.06
CA ARG A 149 3.42 9.52 -3.06
C ARG A 149 2.68 9.18 -1.77
N LYS A 150 3.39 9.15 -0.65
CA LYS A 150 2.77 9.13 0.66
C LYS A 150 1.92 10.38 0.88
N LEU A 151 0.65 10.19 1.19
CA LEU A 151 -0.16 11.28 1.74
C LEU A 151 0.36 11.62 3.14
N PRO A 152 0.44 12.91 3.52
CA PRO A 152 0.77 13.28 4.88
C PRO A 152 -0.19 12.56 5.83
N ALA A 153 0.34 11.86 6.84
CA ALA A 153 -0.49 11.28 7.87
C ALA A 153 -1.41 12.37 8.44
N PRO A 154 -2.69 12.09 8.70
CA PRO A 154 -3.55 13.06 9.35
C PRO A 154 -2.89 13.48 10.64
N ARG A 155 -2.60 14.78 10.79
CA ARG A 155 -2.01 15.31 12.01
C ARG A 155 -2.92 14.92 13.15
N ARG A 156 -2.41 14.22 14.17
CA ARG A 156 -3.14 14.02 15.41
C ARG A 156 -3.62 15.40 15.86
N PRO A 157 -4.91 15.58 16.20
CA PRO A 157 -5.34 16.81 16.82
C PRO A 157 -4.49 16.97 18.07
N THR A 158 -3.68 18.02 18.13
CA THR A 158 -3.05 18.42 19.38
C THR A 158 -4.18 18.72 20.34
N THR A 159 -4.28 17.94 21.42
CA THR A 159 -5.22 18.16 22.50
C THR A 159 -4.84 19.44 23.25
N HIS A 160 -5.10 20.58 22.65
CA HIS A 160 -5.22 21.87 23.33
C HIS A 160 -6.68 22.28 23.15
N GLY A 161 -7.39 22.22 24.26
CA GLY A 161 -8.81 22.50 24.32
C GLY A 161 -9.20 23.84 23.70
N ARG A 162 -9.98 23.76 22.64
CA ARG A 162 -10.98 24.77 22.26
C ARG A 162 -12.21 24.01 21.79
N ARG A 163 -13.29 24.16 22.53
CA ARG A 163 -14.63 23.82 22.05
C ARG A 163 -14.89 24.66 20.80
N LEU A 164 -15.04 24.03 19.66
CA LEU A 164 -15.64 24.67 18.50
C LEU A 164 -17.13 24.31 18.53
N ASN A 165 -17.97 25.31 18.84
CA ASN A 165 -19.39 25.28 18.51
C ASN A 165 -19.51 25.22 16.99
N SER A 166 -19.91 24.08 16.44
CA SER A 166 -20.32 23.95 15.05
C SER A 166 -21.84 24.02 14.98
N SER A 167 -22.37 25.19 14.67
CA SER A 167 -23.69 25.31 14.06
C SER A 167 -23.58 24.85 12.61
N ILE A 168 -24.25 23.76 12.28
CA ILE A 168 -24.41 23.27 10.91
C ILE A 168 -25.48 24.12 10.24
N PRO A 169 -25.23 24.79 9.11
CA PRO A 169 -26.29 25.35 8.29
C PRO A 169 -26.99 24.23 7.54
N SER A 170 -28.29 24.09 7.79
CA SER A 170 -29.17 23.23 7.01
C SER A 170 -29.38 23.75 5.60
N GLY A 171 -29.25 22.87 4.61
CA GLY A 171 -30.04 22.94 3.38
C GLY A 171 -29.39 23.47 2.13
N ARG A 172 -29.22 22.55 1.18
CA ARG A 172 -29.87 22.60 -0.15
C ARG A 172 -29.79 21.24 -0.85
N PRO A 173 -30.87 20.75 -1.45
CA PRO A 173 -30.86 19.50 -2.20
C PRO A 173 -30.22 19.70 -3.57
N TYR A 174 -29.41 18.72 -3.99
CA TYR A 174 -28.95 18.61 -5.37
C TYR A 174 -30.15 18.30 -6.27
N LYS A 175 -30.37 19.13 -7.28
CA LYS A 175 -31.25 18.84 -8.42
C LYS A 175 -30.43 18.11 -9.48
N ASN A 176 -31.07 17.10 -10.06
CA ASN A 176 -30.66 16.25 -11.17
C ASN A 176 -29.88 16.92 -12.28
#